data_d4721c972b39518eddd80fd060663963
#
_entry.id   d4721c972b39518eddd80fd060663963
#
_cell.length_a   1.000
_cell.length_b   1.000
_cell.length_c   1.000
_cell.angle_alpha   90.00
_cell.angle_beta   90.00
_cell.angle_gamma   90.00
#
_symmetry.space_group_name_H-M   'P 1'
#
loop_
_entity.id
_entity.type
_entity.pdbx_description
1 polymer ?
#
loop_
_entity_poly.entity_id
_entity_poly.type
_entity_poly.pdbx_seq_one_letter_code
_entity_poly.pdbx_strand_id
1 'polypeptide(L)'
;MLQQTQVATVIDYFEKFLDRFPNVQQLAQASQDDVLGLWSGLGYYSRARNLHRCAQAVFADYHGYFPQTALELTSLPGIGPSTAAAIASLCFNERVSILDGNVKRVVSRYLGFDRDLSAVANERALWSLADSLLPDQCSAADMPVYTQALMDLGATVCTRNQPKCNDCPFQSDCVAFASHKTALLPIKTRKLKRTSESHWVLVAHTVAGEVMLEKRPQKGIWAGLYALPMFDSYGALVQVLPAGQHVKAQTICPFVHVLTHKDLHLHPVVLQTPSSWAIAESVKWFAADQWAALGLPQPVRKLLQSLG
;
A
#
# COMPACT_ATOMS: atom_id res chain seq x y z
N MET A 1 0.19 -5.26 6.54
CA MET A 1 1.16 -4.14 6.48
C MET A 1 2.38 -4.45 5.61
N LEU A 2 2.92 -5.66 5.60
CA LEU A 2 4.14 -6.05 4.86
C LEU A 2 4.03 -6.07 3.33
N GLN A 3 2.86 -6.00 2.74
CA GLN A 3 2.71 -5.89 1.28
C GLN A 3 3.42 -4.64 0.76
N GLN A 4 4.53 -4.81 0.02
CA GLN A 4 5.35 -3.71 -0.55
C GLN A 4 5.95 -2.73 0.48
N THR A 5 6.08 -3.12 1.73
CA THR A 5 6.72 -2.33 2.80
C THR A 5 7.74 -3.21 3.53
N GLN A 6 8.90 -2.64 3.85
CA GLN A 6 9.97 -3.36 4.55
C GLN A 6 9.59 -3.65 6.01
N VAL A 7 10.07 -4.77 6.55
CA VAL A 7 9.78 -5.22 7.93
C VAL A 7 10.16 -4.15 8.95
N ALA A 8 11.36 -3.60 8.86
CA ALA A 8 11.84 -2.58 9.80
C ALA A 8 10.93 -1.35 9.89
N THR A 9 10.26 -0.98 8.78
CA THR A 9 9.30 0.13 8.77
C THR A 9 7.96 -0.26 9.42
N VAL A 10 7.59 -1.54 9.39
CA VAL A 10 6.26 -2.00 9.82
C VAL A 10 6.19 -2.24 11.31
N ILE A 11 7.29 -2.58 11.99
CA ILE A 11 7.30 -3.01 13.41
C ILE A 11 6.54 -2.02 14.29
N ASP A 12 6.97 -0.76 14.35
CA ASP A 12 6.35 0.26 15.21
C ASP A 12 4.88 0.53 14.84
N TYR A 13 4.53 0.44 13.54
CA TYR A 13 3.15 0.60 13.09
C TYR A 13 2.28 -0.58 13.50
N PHE A 14 2.82 -1.77 13.46
CA PHE A 14 2.10 -2.99 13.81
C PHE A 14 1.75 -3.00 15.30
N GLU A 15 2.70 -2.67 16.15
CA GLU A 15 2.50 -2.58 17.61
C GLU A 15 1.41 -1.56 17.93
N LYS A 16 1.55 -0.30 17.47
CA LYS A 16 0.53 0.74 17.69
C LYS A 16 -0.85 0.37 17.14
N PHE A 17 -0.88 -0.37 16.05
CA PHE A 17 -2.14 -0.79 15.44
C PHE A 17 -2.83 -1.88 16.27
N LEU A 18 -2.06 -2.84 16.81
CA LEU A 18 -2.60 -3.88 17.71
C LEU A 18 -3.01 -3.32 19.08
N ASP A 19 -2.27 -2.36 19.62
CA ASP A 19 -2.66 -1.66 20.86
C ASP A 19 -4.02 -0.97 20.70
N ARG A 20 -4.28 -0.37 19.55
CA ARG A 20 -5.54 0.34 19.28
C ARG A 20 -6.68 -0.59 18.85
N PHE A 21 -6.35 -1.64 18.07
CA PHE A 21 -7.29 -2.60 17.49
C PHE A 21 -6.83 -4.05 17.78
N PRO A 22 -6.94 -4.53 19.02
CA PRO A 22 -6.43 -5.85 19.43
C PRO A 22 -7.18 -7.04 18.82
N ASN A 23 -8.35 -6.80 18.21
CA ASN A 23 -9.14 -7.84 17.55
C ASN A 23 -9.93 -7.28 16.37
N VAL A 24 -10.49 -8.19 15.55
CA VAL A 24 -11.24 -7.86 14.34
C VAL A 24 -12.49 -7.04 14.63
N GLN A 25 -13.16 -7.27 15.76
CA GLN A 25 -14.36 -6.53 16.14
C GLN A 25 -14.05 -5.05 16.40
N GLN A 26 -13.02 -4.76 17.17
CA GLN A 26 -12.62 -3.38 17.46
C GLN A 26 -12.16 -2.65 16.17
N LEU A 27 -11.45 -3.35 15.28
CA LEU A 27 -11.09 -2.80 13.99
C LEU A 27 -12.32 -2.54 13.11
N ALA A 28 -13.28 -3.46 13.07
CA ALA A 28 -14.51 -3.32 12.29
C ALA A 28 -15.38 -2.13 12.74
N GLN A 29 -15.44 -1.89 14.04
CA GLN A 29 -16.23 -0.81 14.66
C GLN A 29 -15.52 0.55 14.66
N ALA A 30 -14.23 0.60 14.36
CA ALA A 30 -13.47 1.83 14.29
C ALA A 30 -13.96 2.74 13.14
N SER A 31 -13.67 4.04 13.25
CA SER A 31 -13.84 4.93 12.11
C SER A 31 -12.75 4.70 11.07
N GLN A 32 -13.06 4.95 9.79
CA GLN A 32 -12.04 4.91 8.74
C GLN A 32 -10.91 5.91 9.00
N ASP A 33 -11.22 7.03 9.64
CA ASP A 33 -10.26 8.09 9.96
C ASP A 33 -9.24 7.61 11.02
N ASP A 34 -9.68 6.89 12.06
CA ASP A 34 -8.79 6.28 13.05
C ASP A 34 -7.82 5.29 12.39
N VAL A 35 -8.35 4.43 11.50
CA VAL A 35 -7.54 3.43 10.78
C VAL A 35 -6.52 4.12 9.86
N LEU A 36 -6.92 5.14 9.12
CA LEU A 36 -6.05 5.89 8.22
C LEU A 36 -5.04 6.75 8.99
N GLY A 37 -5.39 7.26 10.15
CA GLY A 37 -4.50 8.00 11.05
C GLY A 37 -3.32 7.15 11.50
N LEU A 38 -3.59 5.96 12.03
CA LEU A 38 -2.56 4.99 12.44
C LEU A 38 -1.74 4.44 11.27
N TRP A 39 -2.29 4.46 10.04
CA TRP A 39 -1.58 4.03 8.84
C TRP A 39 -0.75 5.13 8.19
N SER A 40 -0.88 6.37 8.67
CA SER A 40 -0.27 7.55 8.07
C SER A 40 1.26 7.43 8.03
N GLY A 41 1.84 7.50 6.82
CA GLY A 41 3.28 7.32 6.60
C GLY A 41 3.67 5.99 5.93
N LEU A 42 2.88 4.91 6.08
CA LEU A 42 3.15 3.62 5.41
C LEU A 42 2.91 3.63 3.90
N GLY A 43 2.12 4.60 3.39
CA GLY A 43 1.75 4.64 1.99
C GLY A 43 0.76 3.55 1.57
N TYR A 44 0.40 3.54 0.26
CA TYR A 44 -0.56 2.57 -0.29
C TYR A 44 -1.84 2.44 0.56
N TYR A 45 -2.47 3.56 0.86
CA TYR A 45 -3.61 3.67 1.78
C TYR A 45 -4.84 2.84 1.40
N SER A 46 -4.92 2.38 0.15
CA SER A 46 -5.93 1.39 -0.26
C SER A 46 -5.83 0.09 0.54
N ARG A 47 -4.64 -0.29 1.03
CA ARG A 47 -4.45 -1.45 1.91
C ARG A 47 -5.15 -1.25 3.25
N ALA A 48 -5.00 -0.07 3.85
CA ALA A 48 -5.67 0.27 5.12
C ALA A 48 -7.19 0.26 4.96
N ARG A 49 -7.71 0.87 3.88
CA ARG A 49 -9.15 0.84 3.59
C ARG A 49 -9.66 -0.58 3.33
N ASN A 50 -8.90 -1.39 2.62
CA ASN A 50 -9.25 -2.79 2.37
C ASN A 50 -9.19 -3.62 3.65
N LEU A 51 -8.17 -3.42 4.50
CA LEU A 51 -8.07 -4.07 5.80
C LEU A 51 -9.28 -3.75 6.68
N HIS A 52 -9.67 -2.47 6.75
CA HIS A 52 -10.85 -2.05 7.50
C HIS A 52 -12.14 -2.68 6.94
N ARG A 53 -12.36 -2.63 5.61
CA ARG A 53 -13.52 -3.29 4.98
C ARG A 53 -13.50 -4.80 5.16
N CYS A 54 -12.33 -5.43 5.13
CA CYS A 54 -12.17 -6.85 5.42
C CYS A 54 -12.62 -7.17 6.86
N ALA A 55 -12.18 -6.38 7.84
CA ALA A 55 -12.60 -6.55 9.23
C ALA A 55 -14.13 -6.38 9.40
N GLN A 56 -14.72 -5.40 8.71
CA GLN A 56 -16.17 -5.20 8.71
C GLN A 56 -16.91 -6.40 8.10
N ALA A 57 -16.45 -6.95 6.98
CA ALA A 57 -17.03 -8.14 6.36
C ALA A 57 -16.89 -9.38 7.25
N VAL A 58 -15.71 -9.60 7.86
CA VAL A 58 -15.50 -10.71 8.79
C VAL A 58 -16.42 -10.59 10.01
N PHE A 59 -16.58 -9.39 10.54
CA PHE A 59 -17.46 -9.18 11.68
C PHE A 59 -18.95 -9.36 11.34
N ALA A 60 -19.41 -8.82 10.19
CA ALA A 60 -20.80 -8.85 9.80
C ALA A 60 -21.25 -10.20 9.24
N ASP A 61 -20.45 -10.78 8.33
CA ASP A 61 -20.84 -11.93 7.53
C ASP A 61 -20.36 -13.26 8.11
N TYR A 62 -19.28 -13.22 8.91
CA TYR A 62 -18.65 -14.40 9.51
C TYR A 62 -18.60 -14.36 11.04
N HIS A 63 -19.40 -13.51 11.69
CA HIS A 63 -19.49 -13.42 13.15
C HIS A 63 -18.14 -13.22 13.89
N GLY A 64 -17.18 -12.58 13.22
CA GLY A 64 -15.85 -12.32 13.76
C GLY A 64 -14.83 -13.44 13.55
N TYR A 65 -15.20 -14.54 12.91
CA TYR A 65 -14.31 -15.66 12.58
C TYR A 65 -13.88 -15.59 11.12
N PHE A 66 -12.59 -15.74 10.86
CA PHE A 66 -12.12 -15.77 9.47
C PHE A 66 -12.51 -17.07 8.77
N PRO A 67 -12.89 -17.01 7.47
CA PRO A 67 -12.96 -18.21 6.63
C PRO A 67 -11.61 -18.93 6.62
N GLN A 68 -11.63 -20.24 6.56
CA GLN A 68 -10.41 -21.05 6.74
C GLN A 68 -9.80 -21.54 5.41
N THR A 69 -10.56 -21.46 4.31
CA THR A 69 -10.08 -21.91 3.00
C THR A 69 -9.63 -20.72 2.14
N ALA A 70 -8.63 -20.95 1.28
CA ALA A 70 -8.15 -19.95 0.33
C ALA A 70 -9.28 -19.49 -0.60
N LEU A 71 -10.20 -20.37 -0.98
CA LEU A 71 -11.34 -20.04 -1.83
C LEU A 71 -12.26 -19.01 -1.15
N GLU A 72 -12.68 -19.28 0.07
CA GLU A 72 -13.55 -18.39 0.83
C GLU A 72 -12.86 -17.06 1.17
N LEU A 73 -11.59 -17.10 1.56
CA LEU A 73 -10.79 -15.91 1.87
C LEU A 73 -10.71 -14.94 0.69
N THR A 74 -10.75 -15.42 -0.57
CA THR A 74 -10.76 -14.53 -1.75
C THR A 74 -12.00 -13.66 -1.87
N SER A 75 -13.10 -13.98 -1.18
CA SER A 75 -14.32 -13.17 -1.15
C SER A 75 -14.16 -11.89 -0.30
N LEU A 76 -13.16 -11.87 0.60
CA LEU A 76 -12.96 -10.75 1.50
C LEU A 76 -12.29 -9.54 0.81
N PRO A 77 -12.69 -8.30 1.15
CA PRO A 77 -12.15 -7.10 0.55
C PRO A 77 -10.64 -6.99 0.64
N GLY A 78 -9.96 -6.88 -0.50
CA GLY A 78 -8.50 -6.69 -0.58
C GLY A 78 -7.67 -7.95 -0.40
N ILE A 79 -8.30 -9.11 -0.27
CA ILE A 79 -7.64 -10.42 -0.24
C ILE A 79 -7.68 -11.03 -1.64
N GLY A 80 -6.54 -10.96 -2.33
CA GLY A 80 -6.36 -11.63 -3.62
C GLY A 80 -5.92 -13.10 -3.44
N PRO A 81 -5.90 -13.90 -4.54
CA PRO A 81 -5.62 -15.35 -4.48
C PRO A 81 -4.32 -15.69 -3.72
N SER A 82 -3.23 -14.97 -3.97
CA SER A 82 -1.95 -15.23 -3.27
C SER A 82 -2.01 -14.89 -1.77
N THR A 83 -2.73 -13.82 -1.40
CA THR A 83 -2.90 -13.46 0.02
C THR A 83 -3.82 -14.46 0.72
N ALA A 84 -4.90 -14.89 0.05
CA ALA A 84 -5.82 -15.90 0.55
C ALA A 84 -5.09 -17.24 0.81
N ALA A 85 -4.31 -17.69 -0.16
CA ALA A 85 -3.52 -18.91 -0.02
C ALA A 85 -2.47 -18.81 1.10
N ALA A 86 -1.81 -17.65 1.25
CA ALA A 86 -0.87 -17.43 2.34
C ALA A 86 -1.57 -17.50 3.72
N ILE A 87 -2.73 -16.86 3.88
CA ILE A 87 -3.50 -16.93 5.13
C ILE A 87 -3.96 -18.37 5.39
N ALA A 88 -4.54 -19.04 4.39
CA ALA A 88 -5.04 -20.40 4.52
C ALA A 88 -3.92 -21.39 4.90
N SER A 89 -2.77 -21.29 4.26
CA SER A 89 -1.61 -22.12 4.57
C SER A 89 -1.03 -21.81 5.95
N LEU A 90 -0.75 -20.54 6.26
CA LEU A 90 -0.05 -20.14 7.49
C LEU A 90 -0.93 -20.25 8.75
N CYS A 91 -2.24 -19.97 8.63
CA CYS A 91 -3.13 -19.90 9.79
C CYS A 91 -4.01 -21.15 9.94
N PHE A 92 -4.30 -21.84 8.83
CA PHE A 92 -5.26 -22.95 8.81
C PHE A 92 -4.67 -24.24 8.24
N ASN A 93 -3.39 -24.27 7.92
CA ASN A 93 -2.65 -25.42 7.41
C ASN A 93 -3.23 -26.01 6.11
N GLU A 94 -3.94 -25.20 5.32
CA GLU A 94 -4.46 -25.65 4.03
C GLU A 94 -3.31 -25.97 3.07
N ARG A 95 -3.38 -27.13 2.40
CA ARG A 95 -2.43 -27.53 1.37
C ARG A 95 -2.72 -26.77 0.08
N VAL A 96 -2.17 -25.59 -0.03
CA VAL A 96 -2.38 -24.67 -1.17
C VAL A 96 -1.08 -23.94 -1.48
N SER A 97 -0.79 -23.74 -2.77
CA SER A 97 0.38 -22.95 -3.17
C SER A 97 0.14 -21.47 -3.07
N ILE A 98 1.20 -20.71 -2.82
CA ILE A 98 1.20 -19.25 -2.94
C ILE A 98 1.94 -18.83 -4.21
N LEU A 99 1.57 -17.67 -4.76
CA LEU A 99 2.25 -17.13 -5.92
C LEU A 99 2.33 -15.59 -5.85
N ASP A 100 2.99 -15.09 -4.81
CA ASP A 100 3.31 -13.66 -4.67
C ASP A 100 4.46 -13.25 -5.60
N GLY A 101 4.87 -12.00 -5.58
CA GLY A 101 5.95 -11.50 -6.45
C GLY A 101 7.30 -12.19 -6.21
N ASN A 102 7.59 -12.62 -4.99
CA ASN A 102 8.81 -13.34 -4.63
C ASN A 102 8.74 -14.80 -5.09
N VAL A 103 7.65 -15.47 -4.78
CA VAL A 103 7.43 -16.87 -5.15
C VAL A 103 7.30 -17.03 -6.67
N LYS A 104 6.62 -16.11 -7.38
CA LYS A 104 6.64 -16.08 -8.87
C LYS A 104 8.07 -16.10 -9.42
N ARG A 105 8.96 -15.33 -8.84
CA ARG A 105 10.36 -15.28 -9.25
C ARG A 105 11.09 -16.59 -8.94
N VAL A 106 10.91 -17.15 -7.74
CA VAL A 106 11.51 -18.42 -7.33
C VAL A 106 11.07 -19.54 -8.25
N VAL A 107 9.75 -19.76 -8.39
CA VAL A 107 9.18 -20.83 -9.20
C VAL A 107 9.54 -20.67 -10.68
N SER A 108 9.47 -19.43 -11.23
CA SER A 108 9.87 -19.19 -12.61
C SER A 108 11.33 -19.53 -12.88
N ARG A 109 12.23 -19.19 -11.96
CA ARG A 109 13.66 -19.53 -12.10
C ARG A 109 13.94 -21.01 -11.89
N TYR A 110 13.36 -21.58 -10.86
CA TYR A 110 13.53 -23.01 -10.55
C TYR A 110 13.12 -23.89 -11.73
N LEU A 111 11.92 -23.68 -12.28
CA LEU A 111 11.38 -24.45 -13.40
C LEU A 111 11.81 -23.95 -14.79
N GLY A 112 12.54 -22.84 -14.89
CA GLY A 112 12.89 -22.24 -16.17
C GLY A 112 11.70 -21.69 -16.95
N PHE A 113 10.62 -21.24 -16.26
CA PHE A 113 9.41 -20.76 -16.90
C PHE A 113 9.67 -19.41 -17.61
N ASP A 114 9.70 -19.43 -18.92
CA ASP A 114 10.10 -18.33 -19.80
C ASP A 114 8.93 -17.65 -20.53
N ARG A 115 7.68 -17.92 -20.13
CA ARG A 115 6.51 -17.23 -20.67
C ARG A 115 6.29 -15.90 -19.97
N ASP A 116 5.78 -14.91 -20.72
CA ASP A 116 5.50 -13.57 -20.20
C ASP A 116 4.35 -13.56 -19.18
N LEU A 117 4.66 -13.27 -17.93
CA LEU A 117 3.69 -13.19 -16.82
C LEU A 117 2.76 -11.94 -16.90
N SER A 118 2.90 -11.10 -17.92
CA SER A 118 1.91 -10.04 -18.20
C SER A 118 0.61 -10.61 -18.79
N ALA A 119 0.64 -11.84 -19.33
CA ALA A 119 -0.53 -12.55 -19.82
C ALA A 119 -1.14 -13.41 -18.71
N VAL A 120 -2.44 -13.25 -18.47
CA VAL A 120 -3.18 -13.96 -17.42
C VAL A 120 -3.11 -15.47 -17.58
N ALA A 121 -3.13 -15.99 -18.83
CA ALA A 121 -3.01 -17.43 -19.12
C ALA A 121 -1.67 -18.00 -18.64
N ASN A 122 -0.56 -17.24 -18.82
CA ASN A 122 0.76 -17.67 -18.39
C ASN A 122 0.90 -17.62 -16.86
N GLU A 123 0.29 -16.63 -16.20
CA GLU A 123 0.24 -16.58 -14.75
C GLU A 123 -0.54 -17.77 -14.17
N ARG A 124 -1.67 -18.16 -14.79
CA ARG A 124 -2.43 -19.37 -14.41
C ARG A 124 -1.61 -20.64 -14.61
N ALA A 125 -0.88 -20.75 -15.74
CA ALA A 125 0.00 -21.89 -15.98
C ALA A 125 1.12 -21.98 -14.93
N LEU A 126 1.73 -20.85 -14.54
CA LEU A 126 2.72 -20.81 -13.48
C LEU A 126 2.11 -21.21 -12.12
N TRP A 127 0.84 -20.86 -11.87
CA TRP A 127 0.13 -21.26 -10.66
C TRP A 127 -0.06 -22.78 -10.61
N SER A 128 -0.52 -23.39 -11.71
CA SER A 128 -0.65 -24.87 -11.78
C SER A 128 0.70 -25.59 -11.59
N LEU A 129 1.79 -24.99 -12.06
CA LEU A 129 3.13 -25.52 -11.80
C LEU A 129 3.54 -25.36 -10.33
N ALA A 130 3.18 -24.25 -9.68
CA ALA A 130 3.43 -24.08 -8.25
C ALA A 130 2.63 -25.11 -7.42
N ASP A 131 1.38 -25.42 -7.81
CA ASP A 131 0.57 -26.45 -7.18
C ASP A 131 1.22 -27.85 -7.32
N SER A 132 1.85 -28.16 -8.46
CA SER A 132 2.57 -29.43 -8.67
C SER A 132 3.86 -29.57 -7.86
N LEU A 133 4.37 -28.48 -7.29
CA LEU A 133 5.53 -28.50 -6.39
C LEU A 133 5.15 -28.70 -4.92
N LEU A 134 3.86 -28.72 -4.59
CA LEU A 134 3.41 -28.98 -3.23
C LEU A 134 3.78 -30.40 -2.80
N PRO A 135 4.28 -30.62 -1.59
CA PRO A 135 4.62 -31.95 -1.09
C PRO A 135 3.41 -32.90 -1.17
N ASP A 136 3.59 -34.07 -1.72
CA ASP A 136 2.52 -35.08 -1.85
C ASP A 136 2.09 -35.67 -0.51
N GLN A 137 3.07 -35.85 0.39
CA GLN A 137 2.87 -36.32 1.75
C GLN A 137 3.42 -35.26 2.71
N CYS A 138 2.56 -34.41 3.21
CA CYS A 138 2.90 -33.46 4.24
C CYS A 138 1.87 -33.54 5.38
N SER A 139 2.34 -33.39 6.60
CA SER A 139 1.45 -33.10 7.72
C SER A 139 0.87 -31.69 7.55
N ALA A 140 -0.26 -31.42 8.18
CA ALA A 140 -0.82 -30.08 8.18
C ALA A 140 0.20 -29.03 8.70
N ALA A 141 1.09 -29.39 9.63
CA ALA A 141 2.12 -28.53 10.18
C ALA A 141 3.24 -28.17 9.19
N ASP A 142 3.41 -28.90 8.09
CA ASP A 142 4.47 -28.65 7.12
C ASP A 142 4.13 -27.49 6.17
N MET A 143 2.84 -27.25 5.92
CA MET A 143 2.41 -26.22 4.98
C MET A 143 2.79 -24.79 5.40
N PRO A 144 2.63 -24.35 6.66
CA PRO A 144 3.13 -23.05 7.10
C PRO A 144 4.64 -22.89 6.89
N VAL A 145 5.42 -23.94 7.20
CA VAL A 145 6.88 -23.95 7.03
C VAL A 145 7.26 -23.85 5.56
N TYR A 146 6.64 -24.66 4.69
CA TYR A 146 6.85 -24.62 3.23
C TYR A 146 6.54 -23.24 2.65
N THR A 147 5.39 -22.70 3.00
CA THR A 147 4.95 -21.39 2.51
C THR A 147 5.88 -20.27 2.96
N GLN A 148 6.26 -20.27 4.24
CA GLN A 148 7.18 -19.25 4.78
C GLN A 148 8.57 -19.40 4.15
N ALA A 149 9.09 -20.62 4.03
CA ALA A 149 10.41 -20.87 3.43
C ALA A 149 10.50 -20.39 1.97
N LEU A 150 9.44 -20.58 1.17
CA LEU A 150 9.41 -20.03 -0.21
C LEU A 150 9.43 -18.50 -0.25
N MET A 151 8.69 -17.85 0.65
CA MET A 151 8.72 -16.37 0.74
C MET A 151 10.09 -15.87 1.17
N ASP A 152 10.71 -16.50 2.17
CA ASP A 152 12.03 -16.14 2.69
C ASP A 152 13.14 -16.39 1.66
N LEU A 153 13.09 -17.51 0.96
CA LEU A 153 14.00 -17.80 -0.15
C LEU A 153 13.95 -16.70 -1.22
N GLY A 154 12.74 -16.28 -1.57
CA GLY A 154 12.56 -15.19 -2.51
C GLY A 154 13.02 -13.83 -1.97
N ALA A 155 12.84 -13.56 -0.68
CA ALA A 155 13.21 -12.28 -0.08
C ALA A 155 14.72 -12.15 0.17
N THR A 156 15.42 -13.24 0.51
CA THR A 156 16.79 -13.18 1.04
C THR A 156 17.85 -13.79 0.12
N VAL A 157 17.54 -14.85 -0.62
CA VAL A 157 18.47 -15.60 -1.47
C VAL A 157 18.18 -15.38 -2.96
N CYS A 158 17.00 -15.78 -3.44
CA CYS A 158 16.60 -15.65 -4.85
C CYS A 158 16.10 -14.24 -5.14
N THR A 159 16.92 -13.24 -4.85
CA THR A 159 16.57 -11.81 -4.99
C THR A 159 16.43 -11.39 -6.46
N ARG A 160 15.82 -10.22 -6.71
CA ARG A 160 15.52 -9.73 -8.06
C ARG A 160 16.77 -9.46 -8.88
N ASN A 161 17.69 -8.68 -8.34
CA ASN A 161 18.82 -8.12 -9.11
C ASN A 161 20.13 -8.90 -8.92
N GLN A 162 20.39 -9.43 -7.74
CA GLN A 162 21.62 -10.15 -7.42
C GLN A 162 21.30 -11.39 -6.59
N PRO A 163 20.76 -12.46 -7.21
CA PRO A 163 20.43 -13.68 -6.47
C PRO A 163 21.73 -14.35 -5.98
N LYS A 164 21.70 -14.78 -4.74
CA LYS A 164 22.81 -15.52 -4.10
C LYS A 164 22.70 -17.00 -4.45
N CYS A 165 22.94 -17.33 -5.74
CA CYS A 165 22.72 -18.70 -6.23
C CYS A 165 23.65 -19.72 -5.55
N ASN A 166 24.86 -19.33 -5.13
CA ASN A 166 25.79 -20.22 -4.45
C ASN A 166 25.33 -20.61 -3.04
N ASP A 167 24.46 -19.80 -2.42
CA ASP A 167 23.88 -20.07 -1.10
C ASP A 167 22.48 -20.72 -1.22
N CYS A 168 22.01 -20.98 -2.47
CA CYS A 168 20.64 -21.46 -2.70
C CYS A 168 20.58 -22.99 -2.54
N PRO A 169 19.71 -23.52 -1.66
CA PRO A 169 19.57 -24.98 -1.47
C PRO A 169 19.06 -25.71 -2.72
N PHE A 170 18.50 -25.00 -3.69
CA PHE A 170 17.96 -25.54 -4.94
C PHE A 170 18.87 -25.27 -6.15
N GLN A 171 20.14 -24.91 -5.94
CA GLN A 171 21.05 -24.53 -7.03
C GLN A 171 21.21 -25.64 -8.07
N SER A 172 21.40 -26.90 -7.61
CA SER A 172 21.63 -28.08 -8.47
C SER A 172 20.50 -28.34 -9.46
N ASP A 173 19.25 -28.10 -9.04
CA ASP A 173 18.06 -28.43 -9.82
C ASP A 173 17.45 -27.20 -10.50
N CYS A 174 18.06 -26.02 -10.31
CA CYS A 174 17.53 -24.76 -10.82
C CYS A 174 17.82 -24.59 -12.32
N VAL A 175 16.77 -24.71 -13.15
CA VAL A 175 16.88 -24.56 -14.61
C VAL A 175 17.43 -23.18 -15.02
N ALA A 176 17.01 -22.10 -14.36
CA ALA A 176 17.50 -20.78 -14.68
C ALA A 176 18.99 -20.59 -14.33
N PHE A 177 19.48 -21.24 -13.28
CA PHE A 177 20.91 -21.21 -12.94
C PHE A 177 21.71 -22.01 -13.96
N ALA A 178 21.33 -23.25 -14.26
CA ALA A 178 22.00 -24.10 -15.24
C ALA A 178 22.03 -23.48 -16.65
N SER A 179 20.98 -22.73 -17.04
CA SER A 179 20.87 -22.09 -18.35
C SER A 179 21.34 -20.63 -18.39
N HIS A 180 21.90 -20.09 -17.30
CA HIS A 180 22.33 -18.69 -17.17
C HIS A 180 21.22 -17.64 -17.38
N LYS A 181 19.96 -18.00 -17.07
CA LYS A 181 18.77 -17.13 -17.28
C LYS A 181 18.25 -16.46 -16.00
N THR A 182 18.97 -16.52 -14.89
CA THR A 182 18.51 -15.95 -13.60
C THR A 182 18.20 -14.46 -13.66
N ALA A 183 18.93 -13.68 -14.46
CA ALA A 183 18.68 -12.25 -14.66
C ALA A 183 17.46 -11.96 -15.56
N LEU A 184 17.07 -12.92 -16.42
CA LEU A 184 15.96 -12.77 -17.38
C LEU A 184 14.63 -13.18 -16.79
N LEU A 185 14.61 -14.15 -15.86
CA LEU A 185 13.39 -14.71 -15.31
C LEU A 185 13.01 -14.08 -13.96
N PRO A 186 11.71 -13.84 -13.72
CA PRO A 186 10.56 -14.05 -14.61
C PRO A 186 10.46 -12.97 -15.71
N ILE A 187 9.94 -13.35 -16.88
CA ILE A 187 9.66 -12.41 -17.96
C ILE A 187 8.37 -11.64 -17.65
N LYS A 188 8.44 -10.30 -17.74
CA LYS A 188 7.29 -9.40 -17.60
C LYS A 188 7.47 -8.19 -18.51
N THR A 189 6.83 -8.24 -19.68
CA THR A 189 7.02 -7.21 -20.72
C THR A 189 6.16 -5.97 -20.49
N ARG A 190 5.00 -6.10 -19.80
CA ARG A 190 4.12 -4.96 -19.55
C ARG A 190 4.78 -3.95 -18.61
N LYS A 191 5.18 -2.81 -19.17
CA LYS A 191 5.67 -1.67 -18.40
C LYS A 191 4.50 -0.80 -17.97
N LEU A 192 4.56 -0.34 -16.71
CA LEU A 192 3.57 0.62 -16.22
C LEU A 192 3.78 1.95 -16.94
N LYS A 193 2.76 2.43 -17.65
CA LYS A 193 2.79 3.77 -18.25
C LYS A 193 2.62 4.78 -17.10
N ARG A 194 3.62 5.59 -16.85
CA ARG A 194 3.56 6.67 -15.87
C ARG A 194 2.98 7.92 -16.52
N THR A 195 2.23 8.71 -15.75
CA THR A 195 1.71 10.03 -16.12
C THR A 195 2.24 11.07 -15.16
N SER A 196 2.24 12.34 -15.57
CA SER A 196 2.57 13.49 -14.73
C SER A 196 1.36 14.41 -14.62
N GLU A 197 1.12 14.94 -13.42
CA GLU A 197 0.11 15.98 -13.18
C GLU A 197 0.69 17.07 -12.29
N SER A 198 0.26 18.31 -12.51
CA SER A 198 0.64 19.47 -11.69
C SER A 198 -0.57 19.96 -10.92
N HIS A 199 -0.38 20.22 -9.62
CA HIS A 199 -1.42 20.76 -8.75
C HIS A 199 -0.87 21.89 -7.88
N TRP A 200 -1.63 22.96 -7.80
CA TRP A 200 -1.39 24.04 -6.83
C TRP A 200 -2.07 23.70 -5.51
N VAL A 201 -1.32 23.79 -4.43
CA VAL A 201 -1.75 23.31 -3.11
C VAL A 201 -1.82 24.50 -2.16
N LEU A 202 -3.01 24.81 -1.66
CA LEU A 202 -3.20 25.91 -0.75
C LEU A 202 -2.86 25.50 0.69
N VAL A 203 -1.87 26.16 1.28
CA VAL A 203 -1.51 26.05 2.69
C VAL A 203 -2.04 27.28 3.42
N ALA A 204 -3.33 27.26 3.73
CA ALA A 204 -3.93 28.30 4.57
C ALA A 204 -3.70 27.98 6.04
N HIS A 205 -3.16 28.96 6.79
CA HIS A 205 -2.94 28.82 8.23
C HIS A 205 -3.39 30.07 8.99
N THR A 206 -3.78 29.90 10.26
CA THR A 206 -4.11 30.99 11.17
C THR A 206 -2.86 31.47 11.92
N VAL A 207 -2.99 32.62 12.59
CA VAL A 207 -1.95 33.12 13.55
C VAL A 207 -1.72 32.12 14.69
N ALA A 208 -2.76 31.35 15.07
CA ALA A 208 -2.68 30.32 16.10
C ALA A 208 -2.04 29.00 15.61
N GLY A 209 -1.63 28.92 14.33
CA GLY A 209 -1.02 27.74 13.76
C GLY A 209 -2.01 26.64 13.32
N GLU A 210 -3.33 26.94 13.32
CA GLU A 210 -4.29 26.02 12.73
C GLU A 210 -4.11 25.98 11.20
N VAL A 211 -4.33 24.84 10.58
CA VAL A 211 -4.23 24.65 9.12
C VAL A 211 -5.56 24.18 8.53
N MET A 212 -5.85 24.66 7.33
CA MET A 212 -7.03 24.29 6.59
C MET A 212 -6.79 23.00 5.82
N LEU A 213 -7.61 21.97 6.08
CA LEU A 213 -7.57 20.69 5.37
C LEU A 213 -8.95 20.33 4.83
N GLU A 214 -8.97 19.58 3.74
CA GLU A 214 -10.18 18.96 3.20
C GLU A 214 -10.08 17.44 3.23
N LYS A 215 -11.20 16.77 3.46
CA LYS A 215 -11.28 15.31 3.31
C LYS A 215 -11.45 14.96 1.84
N ARG A 216 -10.47 14.22 1.29
CA ARG A 216 -10.50 13.79 -0.11
C ARG A 216 -11.65 12.80 -0.37
N PRO A 217 -12.21 12.83 -1.59
CA PRO A 217 -13.23 11.84 -2.00
C PRO A 217 -12.75 10.40 -1.82
N GLN A 218 -13.68 9.43 -1.79
CA GLN A 218 -13.35 8.00 -1.61
C GLN A 218 -12.67 7.38 -2.85
N LYS A 219 -12.49 8.14 -3.94
CA LYS A 219 -11.81 7.73 -5.18
C LYS A 219 -10.75 8.76 -5.58
N GLY A 220 -9.75 8.33 -6.33
CA GLY A 220 -8.69 9.21 -6.84
C GLY A 220 -7.46 9.25 -5.95
N ILE A 221 -6.64 10.28 -6.16
CA ILE A 221 -5.39 10.49 -5.41
C ILE A 221 -5.73 10.77 -3.95
N TRP A 222 -5.05 10.03 -3.04
CA TRP A 222 -5.19 10.16 -1.59
C TRP A 222 -6.62 9.98 -1.08
N ALA A 223 -7.40 9.13 -1.76
CA ALA A 223 -8.80 8.86 -1.41
C ALA A 223 -9.02 8.61 0.08
N GLY A 224 -9.97 9.36 0.66
CA GLY A 224 -10.38 9.24 2.06
C GLY A 224 -9.41 9.86 3.08
N LEU A 225 -8.24 10.36 2.65
CA LEU A 225 -7.30 11.08 3.52
C LEU A 225 -7.70 12.56 3.65
N TYR A 226 -7.20 13.19 4.69
CA TYR A 226 -7.18 14.64 4.75
C TYR A 226 -5.97 15.18 3.97
N ALA A 227 -6.18 16.23 3.19
CA ALA A 227 -5.13 16.87 2.41
C ALA A 227 -5.34 18.38 2.37
N LEU A 228 -4.31 19.10 1.99
CA LEU A 228 -4.44 20.52 1.64
C LEU A 228 -5.32 20.66 0.40
N PRO A 229 -6.14 21.71 0.27
CA PRO A 229 -6.92 21.96 -0.93
C PRO A 229 -6.04 22.05 -2.17
N MET A 230 -6.44 21.34 -3.24
CA MET A 230 -5.67 21.19 -4.48
C MET A 230 -6.43 21.78 -5.66
N PHE A 231 -5.71 22.48 -6.53
CA PHE A 231 -6.24 23.16 -7.71
C PHE A 231 -5.43 22.80 -8.95
N ASP A 232 -6.09 22.73 -10.11
CA ASP A 232 -5.45 22.37 -11.38
C ASP A 232 -4.61 23.49 -11.99
N SER A 233 -4.75 24.73 -11.49
CA SER A 233 -3.96 25.87 -11.92
C SER A 233 -3.80 26.91 -10.79
N TYR A 234 -2.77 27.77 -10.90
CA TYR A 234 -2.61 28.92 -10.02
C TYR A 234 -3.80 29.89 -10.11
N GLY A 235 -4.32 30.11 -11.31
CA GLY A 235 -5.50 30.95 -11.53
C GLY A 235 -6.74 30.43 -10.78
N ALA A 236 -6.99 29.12 -10.80
CA ALA A 236 -8.09 28.50 -10.06
C ALA A 236 -7.92 28.68 -8.52
N LEU A 237 -6.69 28.55 -8.02
CA LEU A 237 -6.38 28.80 -6.62
C LEU A 237 -6.64 30.27 -6.25
N VAL A 238 -6.17 31.21 -7.05
CA VAL A 238 -6.34 32.66 -6.78
C VAL A 238 -7.80 33.08 -6.73
N GLN A 239 -8.67 32.46 -7.55
CA GLN A 239 -10.11 32.76 -7.56
C GLN A 239 -10.83 32.45 -6.25
N VAL A 240 -10.32 31.51 -5.46
CA VAL A 240 -10.93 31.15 -4.17
C VAL A 240 -10.34 31.94 -2.99
N LEU A 241 -9.26 32.70 -3.20
CA LEU A 241 -8.66 33.49 -2.13
C LEU A 241 -9.57 34.68 -1.74
N PRO A 242 -9.56 35.10 -0.48
CA PRO A 242 -10.29 36.28 -0.07
C PRO A 242 -9.84 37.54 -0.87
N ALA A 243 -10.76 38.44 -1.13
CA ALA A 243 -10.49 39.65 -1.89
C ALA A 243 -9.27 40.42 -1.34
N GLY A 244 -8.32 40.74 -2.22
CA GLY A 244 -7.07 41.42 -1.86
C GLY A 244 -6.00 40.60 -1.15
N GLN A 245 -6.27 39.33 -0.83
CA GLN A 245 -5.30 38.43 -0.16
C GLN A 245 -4.32 37.74 -1.12
N HIS A 246 -4.58 37.77 -2.42
CA HIS A 246 -3.66 37.20 -3.42
C HIS A 246 -2.26 37.86 -3.37
N VAL A 247 -2.15 39.10 -2.97
CA VAL A 247 -0.87 39.83 -2.83
C VAL A 247 -0.05 39.31 -1.64
N LYS A 248 -0.71 38.72 -0.62
CA LYS A 248 -0.07 38.18 0.58
C LYS A 248 0.26 36.67 0.44
N ALA A 249 -0.25 36.02 -0.60
CA ALA A 249 0.01 34.64 -0.85
C ALA A 249 1.45 34.42 -1.31
N GLN A 250 2.20 33.55 -0.64
CA GLN A 250 3.59 33.26 -0.93
C GLN A 250 3.71 31.88 -1.60
N THR A 251 4.34 31.82 -2.75
CA THR A 251 4.71 30.55 -3.36
C THR A 251 6.01 30.04 -2.76
N ILE A 252 6.06 28.77 -2.40
CA ILE A 252 7.30 28.11 -1.98
C ILE A 252 7.75 27.12 -3.05
N CYS A 253 9.01 26.64 -2.92
CA CYS A 253 9.64 25.81 -3.94
C CYS A 253 8.77 24.57 -4.28
N PRO A 254 8.40 24.39 -5.56
CA PRO A 254 7.66 23.21 -5.99
C PRO A 254 8.47 21.93 -5.80
N PHE A 255 7.77 20.83 -5.57
CA PHE A 255 8.41 19.51 -5.45
C PHE A 255 7.60 18.41 -6.13
N VAL A 256 8.26 17.29 -6.44
CA VAL A 256 7.62 16.15 -7.07
C VAL A 256 7.36 15.04 -6.04
N HIS A 257 6.13 14.60 -5.93
CA HIS A 257 5.76 13.40 -5.20
C HIS A 257 5.51 12.24 -6.14
N VAL A 258 6.35 11.21 -6.02
CA VAL A 258 6.34 10.05 -6.92
C VAL A 258 5.39 8.99 -6.38
N LEU A 259 4.32 8.70 -7.14
CA LEU A 259 3.45 7.56 -6.94
C LEU A 259 3.85 6.41 -7.88
N THR A 260 3.31 5.22 -7.68
CA THR A 260 3.62 4.05 -8.52
C THR A 260 3.38 4.28 -10.02
N HIS A 261 2.29 4.97 -10.36
CA HIS A 261 1.86 5.17 -11.75
C HIS A 261 1.79 6.64 -12.16
N LYS A 262 2.17 7.57 -11.27
CA LYS A 262 2.00 9.00 -11.49
C LYS A 262 3.05 9.82 -10.76
N ASP A 263 3.51 10.90 -11.38
CA ASP A 263 4.32 11.94 -10.76
C ASP A 263 3.46 13.16 -10.50
N LEU A 264 3.36 13.57 -9.23
CA LEU A 264 2.61 14.76 -8.83
C LEU A 264 3.58 15.92 -8.61
N HIS A 265 3.51 16.91 -9.46
CA HIS A 265 4.20 18.18 -9.28
C HIS A 265 3.33 19.07 -8.40
N LEU A 266 3.76 19.28 -7.16
CA LEU A 266 3.02 20.05 -6.16
C LEU A 266 3.62 21.46 -6.06
N HIS A 267 2.78 22.46 -6.21
CA HIS A 267 3.12 23.88 -6.16
C HIS A 267 2.46 24.52 -4.93
N PRO A 268 3.13 24.54 -3.76
CA PRO A 268 2.53 25.05 -2.56
C PRO A 268 2.41 26.58 -2.57
N VAL A 269 1.27 27.08 -2.11
CA VAL A 269 0.97 28.49 -1.92
C VAL A 269 0.53 28.69 -0.48
N VAL A 270 1.30 29.45 0.27
CA VAL A 270 1.08 29.72 1.70
C VAL A 270 0.32 31.02 1.88
N LEU A 271 -0.73 30.98 2.70
CA LEU A 271 -1.53 32.14 3.02
C LEU A 271 -1.90 32.14 4.50
N GLN A 272 -1.55 33.19 5.21
CA GLN A 272 -2.06 33.45 6.55
C GLN A 272 -3.44 34.10 6.48
N THR A 273 -4.44 33.56 7.16
CA THR A 273 -5.83 34.01 7.11
C THR A 273 -6.56 33.72 8.43
N PRO A 274 -7.67 34.42 8.76
CA PRO A 274 -8.49 34.08 9.92
C PRO A 274 -9.22 32.76 9.72
N SER A 275 -9.47 31.99 10.79
CA SER A 275 -10.19 30.71 10.78
C SER A 275 -11.67 30.83 10.40
N SER A 276 -12.21 32.05 10.38
CA SER A 276 -13.57 32.30 9.87
C SER A 276 -13.71 32.17 8.36
N TRP A 277 -12.58 32.12 7.63
CA TRP A 277 -12.58 31.93 6.19
C TRP A 277 -12.50 30.44 5.84
N ALA A 278 -13.28 30.01 4.84
CA ALA A 278 -13.24 28.68 4.26
C ALA A 278 -13.55 28.77 2.77
N ILE A 279 -12.89 27.92 1.97
CA ILE A 279 -13.11 27.88 0.51
C ILE A 279 -14.35 27.06 0.13
N ALA A 280 -14.81 26.16 1.01
CA ALA A 280 -15.99 25.32 0.86
C ALA A 280 -16.41 24.73 2.20
N GLU A 281 -17.62 24.21 2.31
CA GLU A 281 -18.11 23.53 3.52
C GLU A 281 -17.36 22.25 3.86
N SER A 282 -16.70 21.63 2.86
CA SER A 282 -15.91 20.40 3.04
C SER A 282 -14.58 20.59 3.74
N VAL A 283 -14.09 21.83 3.84
CA VAL A 283 -12.83 22.17 4.51
C VAL A 283 -13.04 22.46 5.98
N LYS A 284 -12.03 22.11 6.79
CA LYS A 284 -12.03 22.35 8.22
C LYS A 284 -10.65 22.86 8.67
N TRP A 285 -10.65 23.60 9.77
CA TRP A 285 -9.45 24.04 10.44
C TRP A 285 -9.05 23.03 11.52
N PHE A 286 -7.75 22.75 11.59
CA PHE A 286 -7.18 21.78 12.53
C PHE A 286 -5.95 22.37 13.21
N ALA A 287 -5.92 22.29 14.53
CA ALA A 287 -4.73 22.59 15.31
C ALA A 287 -3.62 21.54 15.09
N ALA A 288 -2.39 21.86 15.52
CA ALA A 288 -1.22 21.03 15.27
C ALA A 288 -1.35 19.59 15.82
N ASP A 289 -1.87 19.45 17.02
CA ASP A 289 -2.13 18.16 17.68
C ASP A 289 -3.24 17.36 16.96
N GLN A 290 -4.25 18.04 16.44
CA GLN A 290 -5.37 17.43 15.73
C GLN A 290 -4.93 16.88 14.36
N TRP A 291 -4.28 17.69 13.50
CA TRP A 291 -3.88 17.19 12.18
C TRP A 291 -2.76 16.16 12.26
N ALA A 292 -1.94 16.17 13.31
CA ALA A 292 -0.92 15.15 13.52
C ALA A 292 -1.50 13.75 13.66
N ALA A 293 -2.72 13.61 14.20
CA ALA A 293 -3.44 12.35 14.36
C ALA A 293 -4.21 11.91 13.10
N LEU A 294 -4.40 12.81 12.12
CA LEU A 294 -5.14 12.49 10.90
C LEU A 294 -4.36 11.62 9.92
N GLY A 295 -5.10 10.88 9.11
CA GLY A 295 -4.57 10.22 7.91
C GLY A 295 -4.20 11.25 6.85
N LEU A 296 -2.93 11.63 6.78
CA LEU A 296 -2.38 12.59 5.82
C LEU A 296 -1.47 11.88 4.81
N PRO A 297 -1.48 12.30 3.53
CA PRO A 297 -0.43 11.91 2.59
C PRO A 297 0.94 12.37 3.08
N GLN A 298 1.96 11.58 2.84
CA GLN A 298 3.34 11.90 3.26
C GLN A 298 3.82 13.30 2.81
N PRO A 299 3.60 13.74 1.56
CA PRO A 299 4.03 15.08 1.14
C PRO A 299 3.31 16.20 1.88
N VAL A 300 2.02 16.02 2.20
CA VAL A 300 1.26 17.00 3.00
C VAL A 300 1.82 17.08 4.42
N ARG A 301 2.04 15.93 5.07
CA ARG A 301 2.63 15.87 6.42
C ARG A 301 3.99 16.56 6.48
N LYS A 302 4.89 16.25 5.53
CA LYS A 302 6.22 16.89 5.47
C LYS A 302 6.13 18.40 5.27
N LEU A 303 5.23 18.84 4.39
CA LEU A 303 5.03 20.27 4.13
C LEU A 303 4.55 21.01 5.38
N LEU A 304 3.55 20.47 6.08
CA LEU A 304 3.05 21.07 7.33
C LEU A 304 4.12 21.10 8.43
N GLN A 305 4.93 20.06 8.56
CA GLN A 305 6.05 20.00 9.51
C GLN A 305 7.17 21.01 9.19
N SER A 306 7.33 21.41 7.92
CA SER A 306 8.36 22.38 7.52
C SER A 306 7.94 23.83 7.71
N LEU A 307 6.69 24.11 8.02
CA LEU A 307 6.13 25.45 8.20
C LEU A 307 5.92 25.82 9.69
N GLY A 308 5.99 24.87 10.59
CA GLY A 308 5.96 25.05 12.05
C GLY A 308 7.33 24.86 12.65
#